data_7b86cf5cc04f5b8d9bfddfef0ccd66f6
#
_entry.id   7b86cf5cc04f5b8d9bfddfef0ccd66f6
#
_cell.length_a   1.000
_cell.length_b   1.000
_cell.length_c   1.000
_cell.angle_alpha   90.00
_cell.angle_beta   90.00
_cell.angle_gamma   90.00
#
_symmetry.space_group_name_H-M   'P 1'
#
loop_
_entity.id
_entity.type
_entity.pdbx_description
1 polymer ?
#
loop_
_entity_poly.entity_id
_entity_poly.type
_entity_poly.pdbx_seq_one_letter_code
_entity_poly.pdbx_strand_id
1 'polypeptide(L)'
;MLNPNLVSKKRNIDIVFCMDGTGSMRPCIESIKENAKSFYMNLVGYMTGAGSDIDLLRVKFIVFRDYKSDGDEAMVESSFFELPDDEDALSDYLGGIRAHGGCGQDANGLEALYLAMKSDFCTGPNDRQIIVMFADTTALNLGRRAKCEGYPADMVDRDGLSRAWMCIGQDSSLKLRERNKRLVIFAPQDTVYEEISRSFNRCVYTPVENSKGLQDITFDDIIKIIAASASGGFS
;
A
#
# COMPACT_ATOMS: atom_id res chain seq x y z
N MET A 1 -22.79 -2.00 32.24
CA MET A 1 -22.04 -0.82 32.73
C MET A 1 -20.80 -0.69 31.88
N LEU A 2 -20.75 0.33 31.05
CA LEU A 2 -19.56 0.63 30.22
C LEU A 2 -18.47 1.10 31.18
N ASN A 3 -17.27 0.55 31.02
CA ASN A 3 -16.08 0.89 31.80
C ASN A 3 -15.66 2.34 31.46
N PRO A 4 -15.74 3.34 32.40
CA PRO A 4 -15.49 4.74 32.07
C PRO A 4 -14.02 5.09 31.81
N ASN A 5 -13.10 4.11 31.77
CA ASN A 5 -11.68 4.28 31.58
C ASN A 5 -11.17 3.81 30.21
N LEU A 6 -12.04 3.50 29.25
CA LEU A 6 -11.59 3.30 27.86
C LEU A 6 -11.43 4.68 27.20
N VAL A 7 -10.33 5.36 27.51
CA VAL A 7 -9.86 6.49 26.69
C VAL A 7 -9.49 5.90 25.36
N SER A 8 -10.35 6.10 24.36
CA SER A 8 -10.07 5.73 22.98
C SER A 8 -8.72 6.31 22.56
N LYS A 9 -7.83 5.49 22.02
CA LYS A 9 -6.52 5.95 21.53
C LYS A 9 -6.72 6.59 20.18
N LYS A 10 -6.72 7.91 20.14
CA LYS A 10 -6.64 8.67 18.90
C LYS A 10 -5.32 8.43 18.21
N ARG A 11 -5.34 8.28 16.90
CA ARG A 11 -4.14 8.01 16.08
C ARG A 11 -4.26 8.59 14.68
N ASN A 12 -3.14 9.01 14.12
CA ASN A 12 -3.05 9.29 12.71
C ASN A 12 -2.80 7.98 11.95
N ILE A 13 -3.42 7.83 10.81
CA ILE A 13 -3.29 6.67 9.95
C ILE A 13 -2.90 7.16 8.56
N ASP A 14 -1.72 6.77 8.11
CA ASP A 14 -1.26 6.96 6.75
C ASP A 14 -1.31 5.62 6.02
N ILE A 15 -1.92 5.61 4.85
CA ILE A 15 -2.01 4.42 3.99
C ILE A 15 -1.41 4.76 2.63
N VAL A 16 -0.40 4.01 2.22
CA VAL A 16 0.16 4.08 0.87
C VAL A 16 -0.26 2.84 0.10
N PHE A 17 -1.08 3.03 -0.92
CA PHE A 17 -1.52 1.98 -1.82
C PHE A 17 -0.54 1.85 -2.99
N CYS A 18 0.14 0.73 -3.10
CA CYS A 18 0.94 0.37 -4.27
C CYS A 18 0.08 -0.55 -5.15
N MET A 19 -0.30 -0.08 -6.32
CA MET A 19 -1.20 -0.79 -7.21
C MET A 19 -0.49 -1.14 -8.52
N ASP A 20 -0.51 -2.41 -8.87
CA ASP A 20 -0.17 -2.82 -10.22
C ASP A 20 -1.18 -2.18 -11.20
N GLY A 21 -0.66 -1.36 -12.13
CA GLY A 21 -1.45 -0.64 -13.13
C GLY A 21 -1.61 -1.37 -14.44
N THR A 22 -1.18 -2.64 -14.53
CA THR A 22 -1.25 -3.43 -15.75
C THR A 22 -2.70 -3.78 -16.13
N GLY A 23 -2.90 -4.20 -17.39
CA GLY A 23 -4.23 -4.40 -17.97
C GLY A 23 -5.10 -5.40 -17.23
N SER A 24 -4.51 -6.46 -16.64
CA SER A 24 -5.21 -7.48 -15.86
C SER A 24 -5.83 -6.93 -14.56
N MET A 25 -5.22 -5.89 -13.98
CA MET A 25 -5.69 -5.26 -12.75
C MET A 25 -6.92 -4.34 -12.92
N ARG A 26 -7.47 -4.23 -14.13
CA ARG A 26 -8.66 -3.39 -14.39
C ARG A 26 -9.81 -3.64 -13.40
N PRO A 27 -10.20 -4.88 -13.06
CA PRO A 27 -11.30 -5.11 -12.12
C PRO A 27 -11.02 -4.54 -10.72
N CYS A 28 -9.80 -4.69 -10.22
CA CYS A 28 -9.38 -4.13 -8.94
C CYS A 28 -9.42 -2.60 -8.95
N ILE A 29 -8.83 -1.98 -9.99
CA ILE A 29 -8.80 -0.52 -10.14
C ILE A 29 -10.21 0.07 -10.20
N GLU A 30 -11.12 -0.53 -10.99
CA GLU A 30 -12.50 -0.07 -11.05
C GLU A 30 -13.23 -0.25 -9.70
N SER A 31 -13.02 -1.38 -9.01
CA SER A 31 -13.59 -1.59 -7.67
C SER A 31 -13.11 -0.53 -6.67
N ILE A 32 -11.83 -0.15 -6.70
CA ILE A 32 -11.29 0.93 -5.84
C ILE A 32 -11.94 2.28 -6.18
N LYS A 33 -12.10 2.61 -7.47
CA LYS A 33 -12.77 3.84 -7.91
C LYS A 33 -14.22 3.93 -7.43
N GLU A 34 -14.98 2.85 -7.64
CA GLU A 34 -16.39 2.77 -7.24
C GLU A 34 -16.59 2.95 -5.74
N ASN A 35 -15.63 2.48 -4.94
CA ASN A 35 -15.71 2.48 -3.49
C ASN A 35 -14.90 3.61 -2.81
N ALA A 36 -14.25 4.49 -3.57
CA ALA A 36 -13.39 5.56 -3.03
C ALA A 36 -14.13 6.45 -2.02
N LYS A 37 -15.36 6.86 -2.35
CA LYS A 37 -16.21 7.72 -1.50
C LYS A 37 -16.68 7.05 -0.21
N SER A 38 -16.80 5.73 -0.18
CA SER A 38 -17.20 4.98 1.02
C SER A 38 -16.00 4.52 1.86
N PHE A 39 -14.79 4.62 1.33
CA PHE A 39 -13.58 4.12 1.97
C PHE A 39 -13.39 4.68 3.38
N TYR A 40 -13.45 6.01 3.52
CA TYR A 40 -13.29 6.68 4.80
C TYR A 40 -14.31 6.19 5.84
N MET A 41 -15.60 6.23 5.51
CA MET A 41 -16.67 5.85 6.42
C MET A 41 -16.58 4.37 6.84
N ASN A 42 -16.25 3.49 5.89
CA ASN A 42 -16.09 2.07 6.17
C ASN A 42 -14.90 1.79 7.09
N LEU A 43 -13.74 2.42 6.80
CA LEU A 43 -12.54 2.26 7.63
C LEU A 43 -12.77 2.79 9.06
N VAL A 44 -13.36 3.99 9.19
CA VAL A 44 -13.72 4.58 10.50
C VAL A 44 -14.68 3.66 11.24
N GLY A 45 -15.70 3.12 10.58
CA GLY A 45 -16.67 2.20 11.18
C GLY A 45 -16.00 0.95 11.78
N TYR A 46 -15.11 0.29 11.02
CA TYR A 46 -14.36 -0.88 11.52
C TYR A 46 -13.38 -0.53 12.64
N MET A 47 -12.69 0.61 12.55
CA MET A 47 -11.74 1.05 13.56
C MET A 47 -12.45 1.39 14.89
N THR A 48 -13.55 2.13 14.84
CA THR A 48 -14.36 2.49 16.01
C THR A 48 -14.94 1.23 16.67
N GLY A 49 -15.42 0.28 15.87
CA GLY A 49 -15.89 -1.02 16.36
C GLY A 49 -14.78 -1.82 17.07
N ALA A 50 -13.53 -1.60 16.72
CA ALA A 50 -12.35 -2.17 17.37
C ALA A 50 -11.81 -1.33 18.55
N GLY A 51 -12.52 -0.28 18.99
CA GLY A 51 -12.12 0.58 20.11
C GLY A 51 -10.95 1.53 19.78
N SER A 52 -10.79 1.90 18.52
CA SER A 52 -9.76 2.83 18.06
C SER A 52 -10.39 3.99 17.29
N ASP A 53 -10.05 5.23 17.67
CA ASP A 53 -10.48 6.41 16.94
C ASP A 53 -9.39 6.91 16.00
N ILE A 54 -9.80 7.40 14.85
CA ILE A 54 -8.93 8.06 13.87
C ILE A 54 -8.96 9.56 14.12
N ASP A 55 -7.80 10.18 14.27
CA ASP A 55 -7.64 11.62 14.38
C ASP A 55 -7.38 12.25 13.02
N LEU A 56 -6.52 11.62 12.23
CA LEU A 56 -6.18 11.98 10.86
C LEU A 56 -6.07 10.71 10.02
N LEU A 57 -6.72 10.67 8.87
CA LEU A 57 -6.53 9.64 7.84
C LEU A 57 -5.97 10.27 6.58
N ARG A 58 -4.79 9.80 6.14
CA ARG A 58 -4.22 10.20 4.85
C ARG A 58 -4.00 8.99 3.97
N VAL A 59 -4.29 9.15 2.68
CA VAL A 59 -4.07 8.10 1.69
C VAL A 59 -3.19 8.62 0.55
N LYS A 60 -2.30 7.77 0.07
CA LYS A 60 -1.42 8.03 -1.09
C LYS A 60 -1.46 6.83 -2.01
N PHE A 61 -1.28 7.06 -3.31
CA PHE A 61 -1.24 6.02 -4.32
C PHE A 61 0.10 6.02 -5.06
N ILE A 62 0.62 4.83 -5.30
CA ILE A 62 1.75 4.56 -6.19
C ILE A 62 1.26 3.51 -7.18
N VAL A 63 1.07 3.90 -8.42
CA VAL A 63 0.67 2.99 -9.51
C VAL A 63 1.92 2.59 -10.26
N PHE A 64 2.20 1.29 -10.32
CA PHE A 64 3.44 0.78 -10.93
C PHE A 64 3.17 -0.13 -12.13
N ARG A 65 4.06 -0.08 -13.11
CA ARG A 65 4.12 -0.92 -14.31
C ARG A 65 5.56 -1.30 -14.60
N ASP A 66 5.95 -1.54 -15.85
CA ASP A 66 7.33 -1.85 -16.24
C ASP A 66 8.02 -0.63 -16.86
N TYR A 67 9.11 -0.12 -16.27
CA TYR A 67 9.91 0.97 -16.79
C TYR A 67 10.36 0.78 -18.25
N LYS A 68 10.47 -0.47 -18.72
CA LYS A 68 10.88 -0.73 -20.11
C LYS A 68 9.75 -0.48 -21.11
N SER A 69 8.53 -0.82 -20.74
CA SER A 69 7.37 -0.82 -21.65
C SER A 69 6.52 0.44 -21.53
N ASP A 70 6.46 1.00 -20.33
CA ASP A 70 5.44 2.00 -19.98
C ASP A 70 6.03 3.42 -19.74
N GLY A 71 7.37 3.58 -19.85
CA GLY A 71 8.02 4.89 -19.83
C GLY A 71 7.66 5.74 -18.61
N ASP A 72 7.20 6.96 -18.82
CA ASP A 72 6.81 7.90 -17.75
C ASP A 72 5.60 7.42 -16.92
N GLU A 73 4.82 6.47 -17.43
CA GLU A 73 3.68 5.87 -16.72
C GLU A 73 4.07 4.62 -15.92
N ALA A 74 5.36 4.24 -15.94
CA ALA A 74 5.84 3.07 -15.23
C ALA A 74 5.75 3.19 -13.71
N MET A 75 5.82 4.42 -13.18
CA MET A 75 5.72 4.69 -11.75
C MET A 75 5.09 6.08 -11.54
N VAL A 76 3.84 6.08 -11.10
CA VAL A 76 3.08 7.32 -10.90
C VAL A 76 2.69 7.43 -9.43
N GLU A 77 3.11 8.51 -8.77
CA GLU A 77 2.84 8.76 -7.37
C GLU A 77 1.89 9.95 -7.20
N SER A 78 0.91 9.84 -6.30
CA SER A 78 0.14 10.99 -5.82
C SER A 78 0.84 11.67 -4.65
N SER A 79 0.34 12.86 -4.26
CA SER A 79 0.50 13.37 -2.89
C SER A 79 -0.36 12.56 -1.91
N PHE A 80 -0.24 12.81 -0.60
CA PHE A 80 -1.23 12.35 0.36
C PHE A 80 -2.52 13.17 0.23
N PHE A 81 -3.66 12.49 0.29
CA PHE A 81 -4.99 13.07 0.44
C PHE A 81 -5.43 12.93 1.89
N GLU A 82 -5.88 14.01 2.52
CA GLU A 82 -6.43 14.01 3.88
C GLU A 82 -7.94 13.76 3.84
N LEU A 83 -8.40 12.68 4.45
CA LEU A 83 -9.82 12.31 4.41
C LEU A 83 -10.53 12.67 5.74
N PRO A 84 -11.76 13.21 5.66
CA PRO A 84 -12.61 13.31 4.44
C PRO A 84 -12.39 14.56 3.59
N ASP A 85 -11.54 15.52 3.97
CA ASP A 85 -11.47 16.85 3.37
C ASP A 85 -11.10 16.82 1.87
N ASP A 86 -10.22 15.90 1.45
CA ASP A 86 -9.76 15.72 0.06
C ASP A 86 -10.54 14.65 -0.71
N GLU A 87 -11.75 14.25 -0.29
CA GLU A 87 -12.49 13.12 -0.90
C GLU A 87 -12.77 13.33 -2.39
N ASP A 88 -13.14 14.53 -2.79
CA ASP A 88 -13.39 14.85 -4.20
C ASP A 88 -12.09 14.83 -5.01
N ALA A 89 -11.00 15.41 -4.51
CA ALA A 89 -9.69 15.37 -5.15
C ALA A 89 -9.16 13.94 -5.31
N LEU A 90 -9.36 13.10 -4.30
CA LEU A 90 -9.06 11.67 -4.36
C LEU A 90 -9.88 10.96 -5.45
N SER A 91 -11.18 11.23 -5.51
CA SER A 91 -12.08 10.66 -6.53
C SER A 91 -11.65 11.04 -7.94
N ASP A 92 -11.28 12.30 -8.15
CA ASP A 92 -10.79 12.81 -9.45
C ASP A 92 -9.46 12.15 -9.83
N TYR A 93 -8.51 12.04 -8.89
CA TYR A 93 -7.24 11.36 -9.11
C TYR A 93 -7.45 9.90 -9.52
N LEU A 94 -8.25 9.16 -8.75
CA LEU A 94 -8.55 7.75 -9.05
C LEU A 94 -9.27 7.62 -10.39
N GLY A 95 -10.19 8.54 -10.72
CA GLY A 95 -10.85 8.62 -12.03
C GLY A 95 -9.87 8.71 -13.20
N GLY A 96 -8.68 9.30 -12.98
CA GLY A 96 -7.59 9.40 -13.96
C GLY A 96 -6.78 8.11 -14.17
N ILE A 97 -6.72 7.21 -13.18
CA ILE A 97 -5.95 5.96 -13.28
C ILE A 97 -6.56 5.07 -14.37
N ARG A 98 -5.71 4.50 -15.22
CA ARG A 98 -6.11 3.55 -16.27
C ARG A 98 -5.30 2.26 -16.14
N ALA A 99 -6.00 1.13 -16.21
CA ALA A 99 -5.35 -0.18 -16.30
C ALA A 99 -4.91 -0.40 -17.77
N HIS A 100 -3.61 -0.42 -18.00
CA HIS A 100 -3.03 -0.66 -19.33
C HIS A 100 -1.59 -1.18 -19.22
N GLY A 101 -0.96 -1.51 -20.35
CA GLY A 101 0.41 -1.99 -20.37
C GLY A 101 0.58 -3.42 -19.84
N GLY A 102 1.77 -3.72 -19.37
CA GLY A 102 2.13 -4.99 -18.75
C GLY A 102 2.39 -6.15 -19.73
N CYS A 103 2.00 -6.07 -20.98
CA CYS A 103 2.25 -7.10 -22.04
C CYS A 103 2.45 -8.55 -21.55
N GLY A 104 1.78 -8.94 -20.44
CA GLY A 104 1.92 -10.26 -19.82
C GLY A 104 3.23 -10.49 -19.07
N GLN A 105 3.92 -9.44 -18.66
CA GLN A 105 5.19 -9.50 -17.93
C GLN A 105 5.08 -8.93 -16.52
N ASP A 106 6.04 -9.31 -15.67
CA ASP A 106 6.19 -8.80 -14.31
C ASP A 106 6.45 -7.29 -14.31
N ALA A 107 5.96 -6.61 -13.26
CA ALA A 107 6.07 -5.17 -13.09
C ALA A 107 7.06 -4.77 -11.99
N ASN A 108 7.34 -3.46 -11.86
CA ASN A 108 8.30 -2.91 -10.91
C ASN A 108 7.70 -2.71 -9.48
N GLY A 109 7.05 -3.74 -8.97
CA GLY A 109 6.37 -3.67 -7.67
C GLY A 109 7.31 -3.58 -6.46
N LEU A 110 8.56 -4.08 -6.57
CA LEU A 110 9.54 -3.94 -5.48
C LEU A 110 10.08 -2.51 -5.39
N GLU A 111 10.23 -1.84 -6.53
CA GLU A 111 10.55 -0.42 -6.59
C GLU A 111 9.42 0.41 -5.97
N ALA A 112 8.15 0.10 -6.29
CA ALA A 112 6.99 0.76 -5.69
C ALA A 112 6.96 0.56 -4.17
N LEU A 113 7.27 -0.62 -3.67
CA LEU A 113 7.35 -0.90 -2.23
C LEU A 113 8.42 -0.04 -1.55
N TYR A 114 9.61 0.10 -2.17
CA TYR A 114 10.66 0.96 -1.61
C TYR A 114 10.26 2.44 -1.62
N LEU A 115 9.66 2.93 -2.71
CA LEU A 115 9.15 4.30 -2.79
C LEU A 115 8.05 4.55 -1.75
N ALA A 116 7.18 3.57 -1.51
CA ALA A 116 6.21 3.65 -0.43
C ALA A 116 6.86 3.82 0.95
N MET A 117 7.96 3.10 1.22
CA MET A 117 8.70 3.25 2.48
C MET A 117 9.32 4.66 2.65
N LYS A 118 9.60 5.36 1.55
CA LYS A 118 10.12 6.75 1.52
C LYS A 118 9.03 7.81 1.69
N SER A 119 7.75 7.43 1.75
CA SER A 119 6.65 8.38 1.87
C SER A 119 6.75 9.20 3.15
N ASP A 120 6.19 10.43 3.10
CA ASP A 120 6.22 11.39 4.20
C ASP A 120 5.20 11.04 5.30
N PHE A 121 5.44 9.92 5.97
CA PHE A 121 4.57 9.39 7.02
C PHE A 121 4.56 10.25 8.28
N CYS A 122 3.40 10.31 8.96
CA CYS A 122 3.31 10.74 10.35
C CYS A 122 4.13 9.80 11.27
N THR A 123 4.77 10.37 12.29
CA THR A 123 5.74 9.62 13.14
C THR A 123 5.43 9.67 14.62
N GLY A 124 4.21 10.02 15.00
CA GLY A 124 3.74 10.00 16.38
C GLY A 124 3.75 8.60 17.01
N PRO A 125 3.77 8.49 18.33
CA PRO A 125 3.92 7.20 19.03
C PRO A 125 2.74 6.24 18.81
N ASN A 126 1.56 6.76 18.48
CA ASN A 126 0.35 5.97 18.24
C ASN A 126 -0.01 5.86 16.75
N ASP A 127 0.72 6.54 15.87
CA ASP A 127 0.40 6.59 14.44
C ASP A 127 0.53 5.21 13.79
N ARG A 128 -0.08 5.05 12.61
CA ARG A 128 0.05 3.87 11.77
C ARG A 128 0.54 4.27 10.39
N GLN A 129 1.51 3.53 9.91
CA GLN A 129 2.16 3.68 8.61
C GLN A 129 1.91 2.39 7.84
N ILE A 130 0.88 2.38 7.01
CA ILE A 130 0.39 1.17 6.36
C ILE A 130 0.77 1.24 4.89
N ILE A 131 1.45 0.21 4.39
CA ILE A 131 1.67 0.01 2.96
C ILE A 131 0.79 -1.16 2.53
N VAL A 132 0.00 -0.95 1.48
CA VAL A 132 -0.87 -1.96 0.91
C VAL A 132 -0.42 -2.24 -0.52
N MET A 133 -0.04 -3.49 -0.80
CA MET A 133 0.38 -3.93 -2.13
C MET A 133 -0.76 -4.69 -2.81
N PHE A 134 -1.11 -4.29 -4.02
CA PHE A 134 -2.03 -4.99 -4.91
C PHE A 134 -1.29 -5.41 -6.17
N ALA A 135 -1.14 -6.71 -6.38
CA ALA A 135 -0.56 -7.28 -7.59
C ALA A 135 -1.26 -8.60 -7.95
N ASP A 136 -1.38 -8.88 -9.23
CA ASP A 136 -1.91 -10.16 -9.71
C ASP A 136 -0.88 -11.00 -10.48
N THR A 137 0.39 -10.58 -10.43
CA THR A 137 1.56 -11.30 -10.94
C THR A 137 2.74 -11.13 -9.98
N THR A 138 3.88 -11.78 -10.25
CA THR A 138 5.12 -11.52 -9.49
C THR A 138 5.76 -10.17 -9.88
N ALA A 139 6.72 -9.69 -9.09
CA ALA A 139 7.48 -8.49 -9.44
C ALA A 139 8.81 -8.84 -10.12
N LEU A 140 9.32 -7.90 -10.91
CA LEU A 140 10.71 -7.90 -11.38
C LEU A 140 11.68 -7.81 -10.21
N ASN A 141 12.86 -8.41 -10.39
CA ASN A 141 13.95 -8.21 -9.43
C ASN A 141 14.37 -6.74 -9.42
N LEU A 142 14.62 -6.19 -8.23
CA LEU A 142 15.14 -4.83 -8.05
C LEU A 142 16.37 -4.58 -8.91
N GLY A 143 16.42 -3.41 -9.55
CA GLY A 143 17.49 -3.03 -10.45
C GLY A 143 17.42 -3.65 -11.86
N ARG A 144 16.47 -4.54 -12.13
CA ARG A 144 16.31 -5.14 -13.48
C ARG A 144 16.13 -4.07 -14.57
N ARG A 145 15.54 -2.95 -14.21
CA ARG A 145 15.25 -1.81 -15.09
C ARG A 145 16.14 -0.58 -14.84
N ALA A 146 17.23 -0.71 -14.10
CA ALA A 146 18.11 0.40 -13.70
C ALA A 146 18.68 1.26 -14.85
N LYS A 147 18.64 0.74 -16.09
CA LYS A 147 19.09 1.48 -17.29
C LYS A 147 17.94 2.13 -18.07
N CYS A 148 16.69 1.92 -17.64
CA CYS A 148 15.54 2.54 -18.28
C CYS A 148 15.41 4.00 -17.84
N GLU A 149 14.86 4.82 -18.72
CA GLU A 149 14.52 6.21 -18.41
C GLU A 149 13.52 6.27 -17.27
N GLY A 150 13.63 7.29 -16.40
CA GLY A 150 12.76 7.48 -15.24
C GLY A 150 13.03 6.53 -14.06
N TYR A 151 13.94 5.54 -14.18
CA TYR A 151 14.27 4.66 -13.06
C TYR A 151 14.96 5.45 -11.92
N PRO A 152 14.52 5.34 -10.65
CA PRO A 152 15.06 6.12 -9.55
C PRO A 152 16.57 5.85 -9.33
N ALA A 153 17.37 6.90 -9.30
CA ALA A 153 18.83 6.80 -9.14
C ALA A 153 19.26 6.31 -7.74
N ASP A 154 18.41 6.50 -6.73
CA ASP A 154 18.63 6.14 -5.33
C ASP A 154 17.94 4.83 -4.93
N MET A 155 17.56 4.01 -5.91
CA MET A 155 16.97 2.70 -5.66
C MET A 155 17.98 1.77 -4.99
N VAL A 156 17.50 1.01 -4.01
CA VAL A 156 18.30 0.02 -3.28
C VAL A 156 18.27 -1.35 -3.95
N ASP A 157 19.17 -2.23 -3.54
CA ASP A 157 19.10 -3.66 -3.82
C ASP A 157 18.16 -4.40 -2.85
N ARG A 158 18.02 -5.72 -3.00
CA ARG A 158 17.15 -6.55 -2.17
C ARG A 158 17.50 -6.48 -0.67
N ASP A 159 18.78 -6.44 -0.34
CA ASP A 159 19.25 -6.32 1.04
C ASP A 159 18.95 -4.92 1.61
N GLY A 160 19.11 -3.90 0.79
CA GLY A 160 18.73 -2.52 1.11
C GLY A 160 17.24 -2.38 1.39
N LEU A 161 16.39 -3.00 0.56
CA LEU A 161 14.95 -3.06 0.79
C LEU A 161 14.60 -3.71 2.13
N SER A 162 15.24 -4.84 2.44
CA SER A 162 15.04 -5.56 3.69
C SER A 162 15.50 -4.73 4.90
N ARG A 163 16.68 -4.08 4.82
CA ARG A 163 17.16 -3.18 5.87
C ARG A 163 16.26 -1.98 6.07
N ALA A 164 15.75 -1.39 4.99
CA ALA A 164 14.81 -0.27 5.06
C ALA A 164 13.53 -0.68 5.79
N TRP A 165 12.94 -1.84 5.43
CA TRP A 165 11.78 -2.36 6.14
C TRP A 165 12.08 -2.63 7.62
N MET A 166 13.19 -3.29 7.92
CA MET A 166 13.58 -3.64 9.30
C MET A 166 14.05 -2.44 10.13
N CYS A 167 14.04 -1.23 9.57
CA CYS A 167 14.52 0.00 10.20
C CYS A 167 15.97 -0.13 10.72
N ILE A 168 16.82 -0.88 10.02
CA ILE A 168 18.24 -1.10 10.39
C ILE A 168 19.12 -0.09 9.64
N GLY A 169 19.88 0.70 10.39
CA GLY A 169 20.80 1.69 9.81
C GLY A 169 20.10 2.70 8.90
N GLN A 170 18.87 3.06 9.24
CA GLN A 170 18.06 3.94 8.40
C GLN A 170 18.72 5.31 8.19
N ASP A 171 18.71 5.75 6.97
CA ASP A 171 18.87 7.15 6.62
C ASP A 171 17.77 7.97 7.32
N SER A 172 18.14 9.15 7.82
CA SER A 172 17.22 10.09 8.46
C SER A 172 16.06 10.54 7.53
N SER A 173 16.20 10.34 6.22
CA SER A 173 15.16 10.62 5.23
C SER A 173 13.96 9.67 5.32
N LEU A 174 14.13 8.43 5.82
CA LEU A 174 13.04 7.47 5.95
C LEU A 174 12.24 7.73 7.23
N LYS A 175 10.96 8.08 7.06
CA LYS A 175 10.03 8.30 8.18
C LYS A 175 9.36 7.02 8.69
N LEU A 176 9.60 5.88 8.06
CA LEU A 176 9.08 4.59 8.49
C LEU A 176 9.59 4.26 9.92
N ARG A 177 8.71 3.78 10.79
CA ARG A 177 9.03 3.47 12.19
C ARG A 177 8.64 2.03 12.51
N GLU A 178 9.55 1.31 13.17
CA GLU A 178 9.39 -0.12 13.49
C GLU A 178 8.05 -0.44 14.20
N ARG A 179 7.62 0.41 15.12
CA ARG A 179 6.38 0.18 15.87
C ARG A 179 5.12 0.52 15.10
N ASN A 180 5.22 1.44 14.14
CA ASN A 180 4.09 2.04 13.44
C ASN A 180 3.78 1.35 12.11
N LYS A 181 4.81 0.81 11.46
CA LYS A 181 4.72 0.21 10.13
C LYS A 181 3.82 -1.03 10.10
N ARG A 182 3.12 -1.20 9.01
CA ARG A 182 2.35 -2.39 8.64
C ARG A 182 2.46 -2.59 7.14
N LEU A 183 2.60 -3.83 6.71
CA LEU A 183 2.54 -4.21 5.31
C LEU A 183 1.37 -5.16 5.11
N VAL A 184 0.53 -4.86 4.16
CA VAL A 184 -0.58 -5.73 3.72
C VAL A 184 -0.34 -6.05 2.26
N ILE A 185 -0.31 -7.33 1.91
CA ILE A 185 -0.02 -7.78 0.55
C ILE A 185 -1.18 -8.63 0.05
N PHE A 186 -1.73 -8.25 -1.08
CA PHE A 186 -2.64 -9.03 -1.90
C PHE A 186 -1.91 -9.40 -3.19
N ALA A 187 -1.43 -10.62 -3.28
CA ALA A 187 -0.64 -11.08 -4.43
C ALA A 187 -0.73 -12.61 -4.58
N PRO A 188 -0.44 -13.17 -5.77
CA PRO A 188 -0.48 -14.61 -5.98
C PRO A 188 0.59 -15.36 -5.17
N GLN A 189 0.29 -16.63 -4.88
CA GLN A 189 1.25 -17.57 -4.29
C GLN A 189 2.45 -17.81 -5.21
N ASP A 190 3.53 -18.34 -4.64
CA ASP A 190 4.78 -18.67 -5.34
C ASP A 190 5.42 -17.46 -6.04
N THR A 191 5.21 -16.25 -5.48
CA THR A 191 5.79 -15.00 -5.98
C THR A 191 6.77 -14.39 -4.98
N VAL A 192 7.53 -13.39 -5.45
CA VAL A 192 8.42 -12.61 -4.59
C VAL A 192 7.68 -11.90 -3.44
N TYR A 193 6.39 -11.62 -3.60
CA TYR A 193 5.57 -11.01 -2.55
C TYR A 193 5.32 -11.97 -1.38
N GLU A 194 5.12 -13.27 -1.65
CA GLU A 194 5.03 -14.28 -0.61
C GLU A 194 6.37 -14.46 0.12
N GLU A 195 7.51 -14.43 -0.59
CA GLU A 195 8.83 -14.44 0.04
C GLU A 195 9.04 -13.25 0.99
N ILE A 196 8.62 -12.05 0.56
CA ILE A 196 8.64 -10.83 1.39
C ILE A 196 7.78 -11.04 2.64
N SER A 197 6.58 -11.56 2.49
CA SER A 197 5.66 -11.75 3.61
C SER A 197 6.22 -12.69 4.69
N ARG A 198 7.02 -13.68 4.29
CA ARG A 198 7.70 -14.60 5.20
C ARG A 198 8.92 -13.99 5.92
N SER A 199 9.55 -12.99 5.30
CA SER A 199 10.77 -12.36 5.80
C SER A 199 10.54 -11.03 6.51
N PHE A 200 9.47 -10.31 6.18
CA PHE A 200 9.15 -9.02 6.78
C PHE A 200 8.22 -9.19 7.98
N ASN A 201 8.63 -8.66 9.12
CA ASN A 201 7.76 -8.59 10.29
C ASN A 201 6.58 -7.62 10.04
N ARG A 202 5.51 -7.74 10.83
CA ARG A 202 4.30 -6.88 10.74
C ARG A 202 3.67 -6.87 9.34
N CYS A 203 3.76 -8.00 8.66
CA CYS A 203 3.22 -8.22 7.34
C CYS A 203 2.01 -9.16 7.42
N VAL A 204 0.96 -8.82 6.69
CA VAL A 204 -0.21 -9.66 6.42
C VAL A 204 -0.21 -9.97 4.94
N TYR A 205 -0.29 -11.24 4.61
CA TYR A 205 -0.35 -11.71 3.23
C TYR A 205 -1.65 -12.44 2.98
N THR A 206 -2.35 -12.02 1.94
CA THR A 206 -3.58 -12.64 1.46
C THR A 206 -3.34 -13.10 0.03
N PRO A 207 -3.29 -14.41 -0.22
CA PRO A 207 -3.12 -14.94 -1.57
C PRO A 207 -4.34 -14.62 -2.43
N VAL A 208 -4.10 -14.29 -3.71
CA VAL A 208 -5.12 -14.03 -4.73
C VAL A 208 -4.83 -14.86 -5.98
N GLU A 209 -5.82 -15.00 -6.87
CA GLU A 209 -5.62 -15.71 -8.14
C GLU A 209 -4.68 -14.94 -9.08
N ASN A 210 -3.77 -15.68 -9.74
CA ASN A 210 -2.83 -15.12 -10.69
C ASN A 210 -3.54 -14.54 -11.92
N SER A 211 -3.17 -13.34 -12.33
CA SER A 211 -3.67 -12.64 -13.53
C SER A 211 -5.21 -12.48 -13.57
N LYS A 212 -5.85 -12.34 -12.40
CA LYS A 212 -7.30 -12.18 -12.27
C LYS A 212 -7.72 -10.81 -11.74
N GLY A 213 -6.77 -9.88 -11.50
CA GLY A 213 -7.08 -8.54 -11.04
C GLY A 213 -7.83 -8.50 -9.72
N LEU A 214 -7.50 -9.40 -8.80
CA LEU A 214 -8.06 -9.49 -7.44
C LEU A 214 -9.60 -9.68 -7.40
N GLN A 215 -10.19 -10.34 -8.39
CA GLN A 215 -11.64 -10.58 -8.43
C GLN A 215 -12.14 -11.55 -7.35
N ASP A 216 -11.24 -12.28 -6.71
CA ASP A 216 -11.50 -13.26 -5.65
C ASP A 216 -11.54 -12.63 -4.23
N ILE A 217 -11.34 -11.31 -4.11
CA ILE A 217 -11.43 -10.59 -2.85
C ILE A 217 -12.35 -9.38 -2.98
N THR A 218 -13.21 -9.17 -1.99
CA THR A 218 -14.12 -8.03 -1.98
C THR A 218 -13.44 -6.77 -1.42
N PHE A 219 -13.92 -5.59 -1.82
CA PHE A 219 -13.43 -4.33 -1.26
C PHE A 219 -13.64 -4.24 0.27
N ASP A 220 -14.74 -4.79 0.77
CA ASP A 220 -15.05 -4.85 2.19
C ASP A 220 -14.04 -5.72 2.97
N ASP A 221 -13.61 -6.86 2.40
CA ASP A 221 -12.56 -7.70 3.00
C ASP A 221 -11.22 -6.96 3.03
N ILE A 222 -10.87 -6.22 1.98
CA ILE A 222 -9.67 -5.38 1.93
C ILE A 222 -9.69 -4.37 3.09
N ILE A 223 -10.81 -3.64 3.26
CA ILE A 223 -10.93 -2.64 4.35
C ILE A 223 -10.85 -3.29 5.72
N LYS A 224 -11.48 -4.44 5.93
CA LYS A 224 -11.40 -5.19 7.20
C LYS A 224 -9.95 -5.56 7.55
N ILE A 225 -9.18 -6.04 6.58
CA ILE A 225 -7.77 -6.41 6.77
C ILE A 225 -6.94 -5.17 7.10
N ILE A 226 -7.15 -4.04 6.40
CA ILE A 226 -6.48 -2.78 6.68
C ILE A 226 -6.84 -2.28 8.08
N ALA A 227 -8.12 -2.27 8.47
CA ALA A 227 -8.59 -1.85 9.78
C ALA A 227 -7.99 -2.72 10.91
N ALA A 228 -7.97 -4.03 10.74
CA ALA A 228 -7.34 -4.95 11.69
C ALA A 228 -5.84 -4.65 11.85
N SER A 229 -5.12 -4.41 10.74
CA SER A 229 -3.71 -4.02 10.75
C SER A 229 -3.49 -2.68 11.47
N ALA A 230 -4.36 -1.70 11.25
CA ALA A 230 -4.30 -0.39 11.88
C ALA A 230 -4.59 -0.45 13.39
N SER A 231 -5.52 -1.29 13.83
CA SER A 231 -5.93 -1.40 15.25
C SER A 231 -4.86 -2.04 16.15
N GLY A 232 -3.90 -2.74 15.60
CA GLY A 232 -2.82 -3.37 16.37
C GLY A 232 -3.06 -4.85 16.70
N GLY A 233 -4.00 -5.50 16.03
CA GLY A 233 -4.41 -6.90 16.28
C GLY A 233 -3.44 -8.00 15.84
N PHE A 234 -2.23 -7.67 15.41
CA PHE A 234 -1.20 -8.67 15.06
C PHE A 234 -0.02 -8.55 16.02
N SER A 235 -0.01 -9.39 17.02
CA SER A 235 1.14 -9.65 17.90
C SER A 235 1.99 -10.76 17.31
#